data_870aea4c0916c144056256b0fada6c11
#
_entry.id   870aea4c0916c144056256b0fada6c11
#
_cell.length_a   1.000
_cell.length_b   1.000
_cell.length_c   1.000
_cell.angle_alpha   90.00
_cell.angle_beta   90.00
_cell.angle_gamma   90.00
#
_symmetry.space_group_name_H-M   'P 1'
#
loop_
_entity.id
_entity.type
_entity.pdbx_description
1 polymer ?
#
loop_
_entity_poly.entity_id
_entity_poly.type
_entity_poly.pdbx_seq_one_letter_code
_entity_poly.pdbx_strand_id
1 'polypeptide(L)'
;MGSEMCIRDRMLTEYHSLKLVATVMGEKDIPAELEQLDLPEEEKQLSQKEKLEKAQKLVSNNEYRNKRGTIMREVSGCLDQLLEKTKNRQQRANTIFSDMYLKLEIAIMILVILLLSICIIVRKLIVVPLVYYNKSIMEGEIFPVIGAAELQKWAETYNKVFKENEETQRLIRRQAEHDAMTDALNRRSFEKLLHMYENGDTPYALILIDVDTFKTVNDMYGHAVGDEILKKVTGLLKKAFRSIDHVCRIGGDEFAIIMVEMTSDLKYTIEKKIKAVNEELGTENENIPAVSLSVGVAFSDRENPGANIFKDADKALYYVKENGRNGCKFYYC
;
A
#
# COMPACT_ATOMS: atom_id res chain seq x y z
N MET A 1 -2.72 -81.62 -21.53
CA MET A 1 -2.61 -82.94 -22.24
C MET A 1 -3.94 -83.63 -22.32
N GLY A 2 -4.69 -83.91 -21.25
CA GLY A 2 -5.94 -84.66 -21.32
C GLY A 2 -7.07 -84.04 -22.13
N SER A 3 -7.28 -82.68 -22.01
CA SER A 3 -8.35 -81.98 -22.71
C SER A 3 -8.07 -81.80 -24.22
N GLU A 4 -6.83 -81.56 -24.61
CA GLU A 4 -6.45 -81.42 -26.03
C GLU A 4 -6.63 -82.76 -26.78
N MET A 5 -6.29 -83.86 -26.13
CA MET A 5 -6.50 -85.20 -26.71
C MET A 5 -7.99 -85.52 -26.83
N CYS A 6 -8.78 -85.12 -25.84
CA CYS A 6 -10.24 -85.31 -25.85
C CYS A 6 -10.96 -84.43 -26.91
N ILE A 7 -10.51 -83.22 -27.12
CA ILE A 7 -11.01 -82.32 -28.18
C ILE A 7 -10.68 -82.95 -29.56
N ARG A 8 -9.45 -83.39 -29.74
CA ARG A 8 -8.98 -83.94 -31.01
C ARG A 8 -9.74 -85.23 -31.35
N ASP A 9 -9.93 -86.10 -30.37
CA ASP A 9 -10.70 -87.34 -30.56
C ASP A 9 -12.17 -87.11 -30.93
N ARG A 10 -12.76 -86.07 -30.32
CA ARG A 10 -14.12 -85.64 -30.64
C ARG A 10 -14.20 -85.03 -32.06
N MET A 11 -13.30 -84.18 -32.45
CA MET A 11 -13.25 -83.63 -33.79
C MET A 11 -13.11 -84.70 -34.86
N LEU A 12 -12.25 -85.71 -34.57
CA LEU A 12 -12.12 -86.84 -35.46
C LEU A 12 -13.42 -87.67 -35.58
N THR A 13 -14.17 -87.87 -34.50
CA THR A 13 -15.48 -88.50 -34.51
C THR A 13 -16.54 -87.76 -35.28
N GLU A 14 -16.56 -86.38 -35.11
CA GLU A 14 -17.44 -85.50 -35.85
C GLU A 14 -17.09 -85.44 -37.34
N TYR A 15 -15.81 -85.32 -37.66
CA TYR A 15 -15.33 -85.37 -39.07
C TYR A 15 -15.63 -86.70 -39.72
N HIS A 16 -15.48 -87.82 -39.00
CA HIS A 16 -15.81 -89.15 -39.50
C HIS A 16 -17.33 -89.23 -39.80
N SER A 17 -18.17 -88.83 -38.90
CA SER A 17 -19.61 -88.77 -39.11
C SER A 17 -20.01 -87.88 -40.31
N LEU A 18 -19.42 -86.66 -40.39
CA LEU A 18 -19.68 -85.74 -41.49
C LEU A 18 -19.20 -86.29 -42.83
N LYS A 19 -18.07 -87.00 -42.90
CA LYS A 19 -17.56 -87.67 -44.10
C LYS A 19 -18.49 -88.72 -44.60
N LEU A 20 -19.06 -89.56 -43.69
CA LEU A 20 -20.07 -90.55 -44.03
C LEU A 20 -21.32 -89.93 -44.63
N VAL A 21 -21.81 -88.83 -44.05
CA VAL A 21 -22.99 -88.08 -44.57
C VAL A 21 -22.70 -87.51 -45.95
N ALA A 22 -21.52 -86.78 -46.10
CA ALA A 22 -21.12 -86.21 -47.36
C ALA A 22 -21.01 -87.22 -48.49
N THR A 23 -20.47 -88.43 -48.16
CA THR A 23 -20.38 -89.51 -49.13
C THR A 23 -21.76 -90.02 -49.61
N VAL A 24 -22.77 -90.00 -48.71
CA VAL A 24 -24.14 -90.39 -49.05
C VAL A 24 -24.83 -89.31 -49.89
N MET A 25 -24.59 -88.04 -49.55
CA MET A 25 -25.22 -86.89 -50.25
C MET A 25 -24.54 -86.56 -51.58
N GLY A 26 -23.40 -87.12 -51.87
CA GLY A 26 -22.67 -86.79 -53.10
C GLY A 26 -22.09 -85.45 -53.18
N GLU A 27 -21.87 -84.80 -52.03
CA GLU A 27 -21.38 -83.46 -51.94
C GLU A 27 -19.91 -83.39 -52.36
N LYS A 28 -19.63 -82.51 -53.36
CA LYS A 28 -18.29 -82.38 -53.93
C LYS A 28 -17.48 -81.21 -53.33
N ASP A 29 -18.14 -80.29 -52.63
CA ASP A 29 -17.50 -79.19 -51.97
C ASP A 29 -17.46 -79.42 -50.44
N ILE A 30 -16.49 -80.18 -50.02
CA ILE A 30 -16.28 -80.53 -48.59
C ILE A 30 -15.00 -79.83 -48.09
N PRO A 31 -14.93 -79.44 -46.81
CA PRO A 31 -13.72 -78.87 -46.22
C PRO A 31 -12.51 -79.81 -46.40
N ALA A 32 -11.33 -79.19 -46.60
CA ALA A 32 -10.08 -79.87 -46.86
C ALA A 32 -9.73 -80.91 -45.78
N GLU A 33 -10.09 -80.66 -44.54
CA GLU A 33 -9.90 -81.51 -43.38
C GLU A 33 -10.76 -82.81 -43.52
N LEU A 34 -11.92 -82.75 -44.11
CA LEU A 34 -12.80 -83.86 -44.41
C LEU A 34 -12.33 -84.61 -45.65
N GLU A 35 -11.72 -83.96 -46.62
CA GLU A 35 -11.20 -84.57 -47.83
C GLU A 35 -10.05 -85.57 -47.54
N GLN A 36 -9.17 -85.15 -46.61
CA GLN A 36 -8.03 -85.95 -46.20
C GLN A 36 -8.37 -87.15 -45.31
N LEU A 37 -9.60 -87.27 -44.84
CA LEU A 37 -10.02 -88.41 -44.00
C LEU A 37 -10.43 -89.57 -44.87
N ASP A 38 -9.67 -90.66 -44.78
CA ASP A 38 -10.00 -91.86 -45.47
C ASP A 38 -10.91 -92.78 -44.63
N LEU A 39 -12.02 -93.23 -45.22
CA LEU A 39 -12.96 -94.08 -44.55
C LEU A 39 -12.44 -95.55 -44.60
N PRO A 40 -12.59 -96.30 -43.51
CA PRO A 40 -12.25 -97.72 -43.54
C PRO A 40 -12.95 -98.45 -44.69
N GLU A 41 -12.27 -99.43 -45.29
CA GLU A 41 -12.76 -100.22 -46.43
C GLU A 41 -14.12 -100.86 -46.15
N GLU A 42 -14.34 -101.28 -44.88
CA GLU A 42 -15.62 -101.84 -44.45
C GLU A 42 -16.77 -100.84 -44.52
N GLU A 43 -16.50 -99.51 -44.31
CA GLU A 43 -17.49 -98.50 -44.34
C GLU A 43 -17.73 -97.96 -45.77
N LYS A 44 -16.81 -98.06 -46.67
CA LYS A 44 -16.98 -97.70 -48.07
C LYS A 44 -18.01 -98.64 -48.74
N GLN A 45 -18.12 -99.90 -48.31
CA GLN A 45 -19.02 -100.95 -48.86
C GLN A 45 -20.44 -100.89 -48.28
N LEU A 46 -20.73 -100.14 -47.22
CA LEU A 46 -22.05 -100.01 -46.62
C LEU A 46 -23.06 -99.33 -47.54
N SER A 47 -24.33 -99.76 -47.43
CA SER A 47 -25.42 -99.08 -48.12
C SER A 47 -25.62 -97.64 -47.65
N GLN A 48 -26.27 -96.87 -48.45
CA GLN A 48 -26.51 -95.44 -48.08
C GLN A 48 -27.23 -95.27 -46.72
N LYS A 49 -28.18 -96.13 -46.47
CA LYS A 49 -28.94 -96.16 -45.17
C LYS A 49 -28.06 -96.54 -43.99
N GLU A 50 -27.25 -97.50 -44.14
CA GLU A 50 -26.31 -97.94 -43.08
C GLU A 50 -25.21 -96.94 -42.81
N LYS A 51 -24.74 -96.17 -43.80
CA LYS A 51 -23.82 -95.05 -43.63
C LYS A 51 -24.41 -93.95 -42.79
N LEU A 52 -25.72 -93.58 -43.10
CA LEU A 52 -26.43 -92.55 -42.32
C LEU A 52 -26.69 -92.98 -40.87
N GLU A 53 -27.14 -94.26 -40.67
CA GLU A 53 -27.36 -94.81 -39.34
C GLU A 53 -26.05 -94.79 -38.52
N LYS A 54 -24.95 -95.19 -39.13
CA LYS A 54 -23.63 -95.24 -38.50
C LYS A 54 -23.14 -93.83 -38.19
N ALA A 55 -23.27 -92.85 -39.10
CA ALA A 55 -22.97 -91.45 -38.86
C ALA A 55 -23.78 -90.91 -37.68
N GLN A 56 -25.08 -91.17 -37.64
CA GLN A 56 -25.92 -90.70 -36.53
C GLN A 56 -25.53 -91.35 -35.20
N LYS A 57 -25.17 -92.64 -35.22
CA LYS A 57 -24.78 -93.36 -34.03
C LYS A 57 -23.46 -92.90 -33.47
N LEU A 58 -22.48 -92.49 -34.31
CA LEU A 58 -21.22 -91.92 -33.92
C LEU A 58 -21.37 -90.67 -33.07
N VAL A 59 -22.26 -89.72 -33.45
CA VAL A 59 -22.46 -88.47 -32.71
C VAL A 59 -23.61 -88.51 -31.70
N SER A 60 -24.39 -89.62 -31.66
CA SER A 60 -25.52 -89.79 -30.70
C SER A 60 -25.23 -90.76 -29.59
N ASN A 61 -24.13 -91.52 -29.65
CA ASN A 61 -23.80 -92.49 -28.61
C ASN A 61 -23.46 -91.83 -27.26
N ASN A 62 -23.55 -92.64 -26.17
CA ASN A 62 -23.29 -92.17 -24.82
C ASN A 62 -21.86 -91.71 -24.61
N GLU A 63 -20.91 -92.24 -25.29
CA GLU A 63 -19.49 -91.92 -25.22
C GLU A 63 -19.23 -90.53 -25.77
N TYR A 64 -19.79 -90.20 -26.96
CA TYR A 64 -19.71 -88.89 -27.56
C TYR A 64 -20.40 -87.79 -26.70
N ARG A 65 -21.59 -88.09 -26.15
CA ARG A 65 -22.32 -87.18 -25.26
C ARG A 65 -21.52 -86.87 -23.99
N ASN A 66 -20.91 -87.90 -23.39
CA ASN A 66 -20.10 -87.71 -22.21
C ASN A 66 -18.83 -86.90 -22.49
N LYS A 67 -18.11 -87.19 -23.58
CA LYS A 67 -16.95 -86.38 -24.02
C LYS A 67 -17.33 -84.96 -24.29
N ARG A 68 -18.46 -84.72 -24.97
CA ARG A 68 -19.00 -83.32 -25.21
C ARG A 68 -19.31 -82.63 -23.90
N GLY A 69 -19.99 -83.27 -22.96
CA GLY A 69 -20.33 -82.71 -21.65
C GLY A 69 -19.09 -82.33 -20.81
N THR A 70 -18.03 -83.15 -20.92
CA THR A 70 -16.76 -82.88 -20.21
C THR A 70 -16.06 -81.67 -20.80
N ILE A 71 -15.91 -81.55 -22.12
CA ILE A 71 -15.30 -80.47 -22.80
C ILE A 71 -16.05 -79.19 -22.51
N MET A 72 -17.41 -79.20 -22.59
CA MET A 72 -18.24 -78.05 -22.28
C MET A 72 -18.06 -77.58 -20.84
N ARG A 73 -17.94 -78.43 -19.88
CA ARG A 73 -17.65 -78.09 -18.47
C ARG A 73 -16.27 -77.45 -18.31
N GLU A 74 -15.23 -78.10 -18.95
CA GLU A 74 -13.88 -77.53 -18.90
C GLU A 74 -13.78 -76.15 -19.54
N VAL A 75 -14.41 -75.95 -20.72
CA VAL A 75 -14.45 -74.65 -21.43
C VAL A 75 -15.21 -73.61 -20.60
N SER A 76 -16.38 -73.98 -20.04
CA SER A 76 -17.13 -73.13 -19.14
C SER A 76 -16.33 -72.70 -17.91
N GLY A 77 -15.68 -73.72 -17.27
CA GLY A 77 -14.81 -73.41 -16.11
C GLY A 77 -13.62 -72.54 -16.44
N CYS A 78 -13.01 -72.71 -17.59
CA CYS A 78 -11.93 -71.85 -18.06
C CYS A 78 -12.45 -70.38 -18.33
N LEU A 79 -13.64 -70.32 -18.95
CA LEU A 79 -14.27 -68.98 -19.22
C LEU A 79 -14.62 -68.29 -17.92
N ASP A 80 -15.20 -68.93 -16.95
CA ASP A 80 -15.54 -68.37 -15.65
C ASP A 80 -14.29 -67.93 -14.91
N GLN A 81 -13.19 -68.68 -14.92
CA GLN A 81 -11.93 -68.23 -14.34
C GLN A 81 -11.34 -67.02 -15.03
N LEU A 82 -11.42 -66.92 -16.36
CA LEU A 82 -10.97 -65.78 -17.11
C LEU A 82 -11.81 -64.53 -16.81
N LEU A 83 -13.14 -64.70 -16.72
CA LEU A 83 -14.06 -63.61 -16.34
C LEU A 83 -13.77 -63.10 -14.92
N GLU A 84 -13.60 -64.02 -13.97
CA GLU A 84 -13.28 -63.68 -12.59
C GLU A 84 -11.91 -62.95 -12.50
N LYS A 85 -10.91 -63.47 -13.19
CA LYS A 85 -9.57 -62.87 -13.22
C LYS A 85 -9.61 -61.45 -13.84
N THR A 86 -10.40 -61.28 -14.89
CA THR A 86 -10.56 -59.97 -15.56
C THR A 86 -11.32 -59.00 -14.66
N LYS A 87 -12.40 -59.43 -14.01
CA LYS A 87 -13.16 -58.64 -13.04
C LYS A 87 -12.29 -58.17 -11.87
N ASN A 88 -11.48 -59.10 -11.31
CA ASN A 88 -10.57 -58.79 -10.22
C ASN A 88 -9.47 -57.76 -10.62
N ARG A 89 -8.94 -57.88 -11.87
CA ARG A 89 -8.00 -56.90 -12.41
C ARG A 89 -8.64 -55.52 -12.59
N GLN A 90 -9.85 -55.47 -13.12
CA GLN A 90 -10.60 -54.26 -13.30
C GLN A 90 -10.92 -53.57 -11.96
N GLN A 91 -11.36 -54.33 -10.96
CA GLN A 91 -11.60 -53.79 -9.62
C GLN A 91 -10.34 -53.22 -8.99
N ARG A 92 -9.19 -53.94 -9.06
CA ARG A 92 -7.91 -53.40 -8.58
C ARG A 92 -7.47 -52.14 -9.30
N ALA A 93 -7.63 -52.10 -10.61
CA ALA A 93 -7.34 -50.87 -11.37
C ALA A 93 -8.22 -49.69 -10.92
N ASN A 94 -9.53 -49.92 -10.77
CA ASN A 94 -10.45 -48.89 -10.30
C ASN A 94 -10.12 -48.35 -8.90
N THR A 95 -9.72 -49.26 -7.97
CA THR A 95 -9.32 -48.82 -6.62
C THR A 95 -8.05 -48.01 -6.65
N ILE A 96 -7.06 -48.37 -7.46
CA ILE A 96 -5.81 -47.58 -7.63
C ILE A 96 -6.12 -46.20 -8.24
N PHE A 97 -6.94 -46.16 -9.29
CA PHE A 97 -7.33 -44.91 -9.90
C PHE A 97 -8.08 -44.00 -8.92
N SER A 98 -9.04 -44.54 -8.17
CA SER A 98 -9.78 -43.78 -7.17
C SER A 98 -8.88 -43.19 -6.08
N ASP A 99 -7.92 -43.98 -5.58
CA ASP A 99 -6.94 -43.51 -4.60
C ASP A 99 -6.01 -42.41 -5.19
N MET A 100 -5.59 -42.58 -6.44
CA MET A 100 -4.80 -41.55 -7.15
C MET A 100 -5.59 -40.25 -7.35
N TYR A 101 -6.86 -40.32 -7.76
CA TYR A 101 -7.71 -39.14 -7.91
C TYR A 101 -7.90 -38.38 -6.60
N LEU A 102 -8.19 -39.14 -5.51
CA LEU A 102 -8.34 -38.51 -4.20
C LEU A 102 -7.05 -37.77 -3.75
N LYS A 103 -5.89 -38.41 -3.93
CA LYS A 103 -4.59 -37.78 -3.64
C LYS A 103 -4.35 -36.52 -4.48
N LEU A 104 -4.71 -36.59 -5.76
CA LEU A 104 -4.59 -35.43 -6.67
C LEU A 104 -5.51 -34.28 -6.24
N GLU A 105 -6.75 -34.56 -5.90
CA GLU A 105 -7.70 -33.54 -5.39
C GLU A 105 -7.19 -32.88 -4.12
N ILE A 106 -6.69 -33.65 -3.16
CA ILE A 106 -6.10 -33.12 -1.93
C ILE A 106 -4.89 -32.24 -2.24
N ALA A 107 -4.01 -32.66 -3.15
CA ALA A 107 -2.84 -31.89 -3.54
C ALA A 107 -3.22 -30.54 -4.20
N ILE A 108 -4.23 -30.55 -5.06
CA ILE A 108 -4.76 -29.33 -5.70
C ILE A 108 -5.38 -28.39 -4.64
N MET A 109 -6.17 -28.92 -3.70
CA MET A 109 -6.74 -28.12 -2.61
C MET A 109 -5.65 -27.46 -1.75
N ILE A 110 -4.62 -28.22 -1.38
CA ILE A 110 -3.48 -27.67 -0.62
C ILE A 110 -2.79 -26.56 -1.42
N LEU A 111 -2.56 -26.76 -2.71
CA LEU A 111 -1.94 -25.74 -3.58
C LEU A 111 -2.77 -24.48 -3.64
N VAL A 112 -4.09 -24.58 -3.80
CA VAL A 112 -4.99 -23.42 -3.83
C VAL A 112 -4.97 -22.65 -2.51
N ILE A 113 -5.03 -23.36 -1.38
CA ILE A 113 -4.96 -22.74 -0.04
C ILE A 113 -3.61 -22.02 0.13
N LEU A 114 -2.52 -22.61 -0.31
CA LEU A 114 -1.19 -22.02 -0.23
C LEU A 114 -1.08 -20.74 -1.08
N LEU A 115 -1.59 -20.75 -2.30
CA LEU A 115 -1.64 -19.58 -3.17
C LEU A 115 -2.49 -18.44 -2.58
N LEU A 116 -3.65 -18.77 -2.02
CA LEU A 116 -4.50 -17.79 -1.35
C LEU A 116 -3.81 -17.18 -0.12
N SER A 117 -3.14 -18.01 0.68
CA SER A 117 -2.39 -17.52 1.84
C SER A 117 -1.25 -16.57 1.45
N ILE A 118 -0.49 -16.90 0.41
CA ILE A 118 0.56 -16.01 -0.13
C ILE A 118 -0.05 -14.69 -0.61
N CYS A 119 -1.16 -14.74 -1.33
CA CYS A 119 -1.85 -13.54 -1.82
C CYS A 119 -2.26 -12.61 -0.65
N ILE A 120 -2.82 -13.17 0.42
CA ILE A 120 -3.20 -12.41 1.62
C ILE A 120 -1.97 -11.80 2.30
N ILE A 121 -0.88 -12.56 2.43
CA ILE A 121 0.37 -12.09 3.04
C ILE A 121 0.96 -10.93 2.23
N VAL A 122 1.10 -11.08 0.91
CA VAL A 122 1.62 -10.02 0.02
C VAL A 122 0.74 -8.78 0.09
N ARG A 123 -0.58 -8.95 0.05
CA ARG A 123 -1.51 -7.82 0.19
C ARG A 123 -1.30 -7.07 1.50
N LYS A 124 -1.22 -7.78 2.64
CA LYS A 124 -1.12 -7.17 3.97
C LYS A 124 0.26 -6.56 4.25
N LEU A 125 1.34 -7.22 3.83
CA LEU A 125 2.70 -6.79 4.16
C LEU A 125 3.31 -5.81 3.14
N ILE A 126 2.82 -5.78 1.90
CA ILE A 126 3.42 -4.97 0.84
C ILE A 126 2.41 -3.99 0.25
N VAL A 127 1.30 -4.50 -0.30
CA VAL A 127 0.38 -3.65 -1.09
C VAL A 127 -0.28 -2.58 -0.23
N VAL A 128 -0.86 -2.98 0.90
CA VAL A 128 -1.56 -2.04 1.80
C VAL A 128 -0.63 -0.96 2.34
N PRO A 129 0.57 -1.26 2.87
CA PRO A 129 1.53 -0.23 3.30
C PRO A 129 1.92 0.73 2.19
N LEU A 130 2.21 0.23 0.97
CA LEU A 130 2.59 1.09 -0.15
C LEU A 130 1.48 2.07 -0.56
N VAL A 131 0.22 1.63 -0.51
CA VAL A 131 -0.93 2.52 -0.78
C VAL A 131 -1.01 3.63 0.29
N TYR A 132 -0.83 3.29 1.56
CA TYR A 132 -0.79 4.28 2.64
C TYR A 132 0.39 5.25 2.49
N TYR A 133 1.59 4.76 2.16
CA TYR A 133 2.76 5.62 1.96
C TYR A 133 2.55 6.60 0.81
N ASN A 134 2.01 6.13 -0.32
CA ASN A 134 1.69 7.02 -1.44
C ASN A 134 0.68 8.12 -1.05
N LYS A 135 -0.34 7.77 -0.28
CA LYS A 135 -1.32 8.72 0.23
C LYS A 135 -0.64 9.76 1.16
N SER A 136 0.16 9.30 2.13
CA SER A 136 0.88 10.18 3.05
C SER A 136 1.83 11.15 2.34
N ILE A 137 2.50 10.72 1.25
CA ILE A 137 3.31 11.63 0.42
C ILE A 137 2.46 12.74 -0.18
N MET A 138 1.29 12.41 -0.73
CA MET A 138 0.41 13.39 -1.37
C MET A 138 -0.20 14.38 -0.37
N GLU A 139 -0.45 13.92 0.85
CA GLU A 139 -1.00 14.74 1.95
C GLU A 139 0.08 15.48 2.74
N GLY A 140 1.36 15.20 2.50
CA GLY A 140 2.47 15.80 3.24
C GLY A 140 2.52 15.37 4.70
N GLU A 141 2.23 14.09 4.95
CA GLU A 141 2.20 13.51 6.29
C GLU A 141 3.31 12.46 6.49
N ILE A 142 3.55 12.10 7.74
CA ILE A 142 4.48 11.03 8.11
C ILE A 142 3.92 9.66 7.73
N PHE A 143 4.80 8.72 7.39
CA PHE A 143 4.41 7.34 7.08
C PHE A 143 4.01 6.57 8.32
N PRO A 144 2.92 5.78 8.27
CA PRO A 144 2.66 4.80 9.30
C PRO A 144 3.71 3.68 9.25
N VAL A 145 4.24 3.26 10.39
CA VAL A 145 5.26 2.19 10.47
C VAL A 145 4.56 0.83 10.42
N ILE A 146 4.22 0.38 9.21
CA ILE A 146 3.47 -0.87 8.94
C ILE A 146 4.09 -1.65 7.79
N GLY A 147 3.74 -2.94 7.68
CA GLY A 147 4.17 -3.80 6.57
C GLY A 147 5.38 -4.69 6.91
N ALA A 148 6.11 -5.12 5.88
CA ALA A 148 7.33 -5.89 6.02
C ALA A 148 8.43 -5.07 6.71
N ALA A 149 9.42 -5.74 7.33
CA ALA A 149 10.48 -5.08 8.10
C ALA A 149 11.24 -4.02 7.29
N GLU A 150 11.50 -4.30 6.02
CA GLU A 150 12.15 -3.37 5.09
C GLU A 150 11.32 -2.11 4.86
N LEU A 151 9.99 -2.26 4.71
CA LEU A 151 9.06 -1.13 4.54
C LEU A 151 8.94 -0.31 5.82
N GLN A 152 8.93 -0.95 6.99
CA GLN A 152 8.95 -0.25 8.28
C GLN A 152 10.22 0.60 8.43
N LYS A 153 11.38 0.03 8.10
CA LYS A 153 12.65 0.77 8.13
C LYS A 153 12.66 1.96 7.15
N TRP A 154 12.06 1.80 5.99
CA TRP A 154 11.88 2.91 5.04
C TRP A 154 10.96 3.99 5.60
N ALA A 155 9.84 3.60 6.23
CA ALA A 155 8.93 4.54 6.89
C ALA A 155 9.65 5.35 7.99
N GLU A 156 10.41 4.69 8.85
CA GLU A 156 11.20 5.35 9.90
C GLU A 156 12.22 6.34 9.31
N THR A 157 12.94 5.92 8.27
CA THR A 157 13.94 6.78 7.61
C THR A 157 13.27 7.98 6.96
N TYR A 158 12.17 7.78 6.23
CA TYR A 158 11.40 8.86 5.63
C TYR A 158 10.90 9.85 6.70
N ASN A 159 10.29 9.33 7.77
CA ASN A 159 9.74 10.16 8.85
C ASN A 159 10.83 11.01 9.54
N LYS A 160 12.04 10.45 9.68
CA LYS A 160 13.18 11.20 10.20
C LYS A 160 13.57 12.35 9.26
N VAL A 161 13.77 12.06 7.98
CA VAL A 161 14.14 13.07 6.97
C VAL A 161 13.03 14.12 6.82
N PHE A 162 11.76 13.69 6.85
CA PHE A 162 10.62 14.61 6.80
C PHE A 162 10.62 15.61 7.96
N LYS A 163 10.83 15.14 9.20
CA LYS A 163 10.92 16.01 10.38
C LYS A 163 12.11 16.96 10.32
N GLU A 164 13.28 16.45 9.95
CA GLU A 164 14.51 17.27 9.78
C GLU A 164 14.29 18.36 8.72
N ASN A 165 13.58 18.05 7.64
CA ASN A 165 13.25 19.02 6.61
C ASN A 165 12.25 20.09 7.10
N GLU A 166 11.19 19.69 7.82
CA GLU A 166 10.25 20.63 8.44
C GLU A 166 10.96 21.59 9.41
N GLU A 167 11.81 21.04 10.28
CA GLU A 167 12.60 21.86 11.23
C GLU A 167 13.52 22.82 10.48
N THR A 168 14.21 22.34 9.45
CA THR A 168 15.09 23.16 8.62
C THR A 168 14.30 24.27 7.91
N GLN A 169 13.13 23.96 7.34
CA GLN A 169 12.27 24.96 6.72
C GLN A 169 11.75 26.00 7.73
N ARG A 170 11.39 25.58 8.94
CA ARG A 170 11.00 26.50 10.02
C ARG A 170 12.15 27.45 10.39
N LEU A 171 13.37 26.91 10.52
CA LEU A 171 14.55 27.72 10.80
C LEU A 171 14.86 28.70 9.68
N ILE A 172 14.83 28.26 8.42
CA ILE A 172 15.03 29.14 7.26
C ILE A 172 13.99 30.24 7.22
N ARG A 173 12.70 29.92 7.44
CA ARG A 173 11.62 30.90 7.49
C ARG A 173 11.86 31.92 8.63
N ARG A 174 12.20 31.42 9.82
CA ARG A 174 12.49 32.29 10.97
C ARG A 174 13.66 33.23 10.68
N GLN A 175 14.76 32.70 10.10
CA GLN A 175 15.89 33.57 9.69
C GLN A 175 15.54 34.58 8.59
N ALA A 176 14.63 34.20 7.67
CA ALA A 176 14.18 35.10 6.62
C ALA A 176 13.21 36.19 7.12
N GLU A 177 12.42 35.92 8.17
CA GLU A 177 11.37 36.77 8.67
C GLU A 177 11.73 37.58 9.93
N HIS A 178 12.71 37.11 10.71
CA HIS A 178 13.10 37.72 11.98
C HIS A 178 14.49 38.35 11.94
N ASP A 179 14.71 39.32 12.84
CA ASP A 179 16.02 39.85 13.15
C ASP A 179 16.82 38.90 14.02
N ALA A 180 18.04 38.59 13.61
CA ALA A 180 18.86 37.50 14.24
C ALA A 180 19.24 37.82 15.69
N MET A 181 19.33 39.12 16.07
CA MET A 181 19.73 39.53 17.41
C MET A 181 18.56 39.58 18.38
N THR A 182 17.44 40.17 17.96
CA THR A 182 16.32 40.50 18.83
C THR A 182 15.13 39.56 18.69
N ASP A 183 15.11 38.77 17.63
CA ASP A 183 13.98 37.89 17.29
C ASP A 183 12.66 38.66 17.06
N ALA A 184 12.71 39.97 16.87
CA ALA A 184 11.61 40.76 16.30
C ALA A 184 11.46 40.42 14.81
N LEU A 185 10.35 40.76 14.19
CA LEU A 185 10.26 40.71 12.72
C LEU A 185 11.29 41.66 12.12
N ASN A 186 11.94 41.27 11.03
CA ASN A 186 12.93 42.10 10.36
C ASN A 186 12.27 43.15 9.44
N ARG A 187 13.08 44.09 8.92
CA ARG A 187 12.65 45.12 8.01
C ARG A 187 11.85 44.63 6.80
N ARG A 188 12.30 43.51 6.20
CA ARG A 188 11.63 42.93 5.02
C ARG A 188 10.23 42.43 5.36
N SER A 189 10.06 41.81 6.52
CA SER A 189 8.76 41.34 7.02
C SER A 189 7.86 42.55 7.33
N PHE A 190 8.40 43.59 7.92
CA PHE A 190 7.68 44.86 8.15
C PHE A 190 7.14 45.45 6.85
N GLU A 191 7.98 45.63 5.83
CA GLU A 191 7.57 46.20 4.53
C GLU A 191 6.46 45.38 3.86
N LYS A 192 6.57 44.03 3.92
CA LYS A 192 5.56 43.13 3.38
C LYS A 192 4.22 43.23 4.13
N LEU A 193 4.27 43.28 5.46
CA LEU A 193 3.06 43.42 6.29
C LEU A 193 2.40 44.76 6.11
N LEU A 194 3.18 45.86 6.11
CA LEU A 194 2.66 47.18 5.90
C LEU A 194 1.91 47.31 4.56
N HIS A 195 2.52 46.79 3.49
CA HIS A 195 1.89 46.78 2.17
C HIS A 195 0.59 45.93 2.17
N MET A 196 0.54 44.84 2.91
CA MET A 196 -0.66 44.00 3.03
C MET A 196 -1.79 44.76 3.74
N TYR A 197 -1.50 45.48 4.83
CA TYR A 197 -2.50 46.25 5.58
C TYR A 197 -2.92 47.53 4.84
N GLU A 198 -2.01 48.17 4.10
CA GLU A 198 -2.34 49.34 3.26
C GLU A 198 -3.35 49.01 2.14
N ASN A 199 -3.35 47.76 1.64
CA ASN A 199 -4.25 47.32 0.59
C ASN A 199 -5.45 46.49 1.13
N GLY A 200 -5.59 46.37 2.45
CA GLY A 200 -6.68 45.67 3.11
C GLY A 200 -7.68 46.59 3.76
N ASP A 201 -8.82 46.04 4.18
CA ASP A 201 -9.89 46.80 4.84
C ASP A 201 -9.77 46.83 6.38
N THR A 202 -8.79 46.11 6.94
CA THR A 202 -8.60 46.00 8.40
C THR A 202 -7.99 47.29 8.94
N PRO A 203 -8.62 48.00 9.89
CA PRO A 203 -8.04 49.19 10.50
C PRO A 203 -6.80 48.83 11.31
N TYR A 204 -5.77 49.66 11.22
CA TYR A 204 -4.52 49.45 11.95
C TYR A 204 -3.88 50.77 12.37
N ALA A 205 -2.97 50.71 13.36
CA ALA A 205 -2.08 51.79 13.72
C ALA A 205 -0.63 51.39 13.40
N LEU A 206 0.09 52.29 12.75
CA LEU A 206 1.53 52.21 12.57
C LEU A 206 2.22 53.01 13.67
N ILE A 207 3.09 52.38 14.43
CA ILE A 207 3.85 52.93 15.53
C ILE A 207 5.32 52.84 15.14
N LEU A 208 6.00 53.98 14.98
CA LEU A 208 7.44 54.05 14.79
C LEU A 208 8.12 54.41 16.10
N ILE A 209 9.20 53.72 16.43
CA ILE A 209 9.87 53.80 17.72
C ILE A 209 11.38 53.93 17.48
N ASP A 210 12.02 54.80 18.23
CA ASP A 210 13.46 54.96 18.23
C ASP A 210 13.98 54.95 19.67
N VAL A 211 15.09 54.28 19.90
CA VAL A 211 15.72 54.20 21.23
C VAL A 211 16.55 55.44 21.45
N ASP A 212 16.13 56.27 22.39
CA ASP A 212 16.77 57.57 22.66
C ASP A 212 18.23 57.36 23.10
N THR A 213 19.11 58.22 22.56
CA THR A 213 20.56 58.27 22.90
C THR A 213 21.32 56.92 22.73
N PHE A 214 20.81 55.98 21.93
CA PHE A 214 21.39 54.66 21.74
C PHE A 214 22.85 54.70 21.29
N LYS A 215 23.20 55.65 20.39
CA LYS A 215 24.60 55.83 19.97
C LYS A 215 25.48 56.21 21.15
N THR A 216 25.04 57.08 22.03
CA THR A 216 25.81 57.50 23.22
C THR A 216 26.05 56.30 24.15
N VAL A 217 25.04 55.44 24.30
CA VAL A 217 25.18 54.21 25.09
C VAL A 217 26.25 53.28 24.48
N ASN A 218 26.22 53.08 23.18
CA ASN A 218 27.22 52.25 22.50
C ASN A 218 28.65 52.85 22.68
N ASP A 219 28.76 54.18 22.56
CA ASP A 219 30.08 54.87 22.67
C ASP A 219 30.60 54.82 24.11
N MET A 220 29.73 54.82 25.14
CA MET A 220 30.13 54.80 26.55
C MET A 220 30.29 53.40 27.14
N TYR A 221 29.42 52.47 26.78
CA TYR A 221 29.31 51.13 27.42
C TYR A 221 29.67 49.98 26.49
N GLY A 222 29.90 50.29 25.21
CA GLY A 222 30.24 49.30 24.20
C GLY A 222 29.03 48.63 23.55
N HIS A 223 29.23 48.06 22.35
CA HIS A 223 28.17 47.44 21.56
C HIS A 223 27.46 46.28 22.26
N ALA A 224 28.17 45.51 23.12
CA ALA A 224 27.54 44.43 23.85
C ALA A 224 26.42 44.85 24.78
N VAL A 225 26.55 46.02 25.43
CA VAL A 225 25.50 46.64 26.27
C VAL A 225 24.37 47.16 25.41
N GLY A 226 24.69 47.79 24.25
CA GLY A 226 23.67 48.20 23.27
C GLY A 226 22.83 46.99 22.79
N ASP A 227 23.46 45.85 22.48
CA ASP A 227 22.76 44.63 22.06
C ASP A 227 21.78 44.15 23.15
N GLU A 228 22.19 44.19 24.42
CA GLU A 228 21.32 43.82 25.56
C GLU A 228 20.13 44.79 25.73
N ILE A 229 20.36 46.08 25.50
CA ILE A 229 19.29 47.09 25.46
C ILE A 229 18.27 46.77 24.38
N LEU A 230 18.71 46.47 23.14
CA LEU A 230 17.82 46.16 22.05
C LEU A 230 17.01 44.87 22.31
N LYS A 231 17.62 43.88 22.93
CA LYS A 231 16.92 42.66 23.38
C LYS A 231 15.88 42.99 24.47
N LYS A 232 16.26 43.84 25.48
CA LYS A 232 15.33 44.27 26.52
C LYS A 232 14.14 45.05 25.95
N VAL A 233 14.40 46.02 25.07
CA VAL A 233 13.35 46.77 24.35
C VAL A 233 12.41 45.80 23.61
N THR A 234 12.96 44.92 22.83
CA THR A 234 12.15 43.93 22.09
C THR A 234 11.28 43.08 23.02
N GLY A 235 11.84 42.59 24.10
CA GLY A 235 11.09 41.82 25.11
C GLY A 235 9.94 42.58 25.72
N LEU A 236 10.17 43.84 26.07
CA LEU A 236 9.14 44.71 26.61
C LEU A 236 8.04 45.07 25.61
N LEU A 237 8.41 45.36 24.36
CA LEU A 237 7.46 45.58 23.28
C LEU A 237 6.59 44.34 23.03
N LYS A 238 7.21 43.15 22.91
CA LYS A 238 6.47 41.89 22.74
C LYS A 238 5.54 41.58 23.94
N LYS A 239 5.89 41.95 25.14
CA LYS A 239 5.07 41.80 26.35
C LYS A 239 3.91 42.81 26.42
N ALA A 240 4.15 44.07 25.98
CA ALA A 240 3.17 45.11 26.03
C ALA A 240 2.11 45.01 24.92
N PHE A 241 2.44 44.48 23.74
CA PHE A 241 1.56 44.33 22.59
C PHE A 241 1.02 42.92 22.48
N ARG A 242 -0.09 42.76 21.73
CA ARG A 242 -0.77 41.44 21.56
C ARG A 242 -0.01 40.53 20.60
N SER A 243 -0.24 39.27 20.67
CA SER A 243 0.37 38.29 19.74
C SER A 243 -0.01 38.50 18.26
N ILE A 244 -1.12 39.19 17.99
CA ILE A 244 -1.56 39.56 16.65
C ILE A 244 -0.93 40.87 16.15
N ASP A 245 -0.33 41.66 17.06
CA ASP A 245 0.37 42.87 16.72
C ASP A 245 1.81 42.54 16.26
N HIS A 246 2.28 43.14 15.20
CA HIS A 246 3.56 42.83 14.58
C HIS A 246 4.68 43.74 15.09
N VAL A 247 5.50 43.23 16.00
CA VAL A 247 6.68 43.96 16.51
C VAL A 247 7.86 43.68 15.59
N CYS A 248 8.40 44.74 14.97
CA CYS A 248 9.45 44.69 13.95
C CYS A 248 10.65 45.54 14.37
N ARG A 249 11.87 45.09 14.01
CA ARG A 249 13.09 45.94 14.05
C ARG A 249 13.42 46.32 12.61
N ILE A 250 13.39 47.62 12.32
CA ILE A 250 13.54 48.17 10.96
C ILE A 250 14.89 48.84 10.71
N GLY A 251 15.64 49.14 11.78
CA GLY A 251 16.95 49.77 11.73
C GLY A 251 17.84 49.33 12.89
N GLY A 252 18.94 50.01 13.12
CA GLY A 252 19.85 49.76 14.23
C GLY A 252 19.16 49.83 15.59
N ASP A 253 18.59 51.00 15.88
CA ASP A 253 17.85 51.39 17.09
C ASP A 253 16.36 51.68 16.81
N GLU A 254 15.91 51.46 15.57
CA GLU A 254 14.56 51.72 15.12
C GLU A 254 13.67 50.49 15.13
N PHE A 255 12.51 50.63 15.74
CA PHE A 255 11.47 49.60 15.74
C PHE A 255 10.18 50.13 15.11
N ALA A 256 9.37 49.23 14.61
CA ALA A 256 8.02 49.53 14.14
C ALA A 256 7.03 48.49 14.70
N ILE A 257 5.82 48.96 14.99
CA ILE A 257 4.73 48.03 15.36
C ILE A 257 3.53 48.34 14.47
N ILE A 258 3.00 47.27 13.86
CA ILE A 258 1.70 47.31 13.20
C ILE A 258 0.69 46.74 14.19
N MET A 259 -0.11 47.62 14.78
CA MET A 259 -1.14 47.23 15.74
C MET A 259 -2.45 47.03 14.99
N VAL A 260 -2.93 45.82 14.96
CA VAL A 260 -4.07 45.38 14.13
C VAL A 260 -5.41 45.66 14.82
N GLU A 261 -6.47 45.90 14.03
CA GLU A 261 -7.81 46.25 14.54
C GLU A 261 -7.79 47.45 15.49
N MET A 262 -7.10 48.52 15.07
CA MET A 262 -6.92 49.72 15.85
C MET A 262 -7.39 50.94 15.07
N THR A 263 -8.23 51.72 15.72
CA THR A 263 -8.79 52.97 15.24
C THR A 263 -8.35 54.16 16.11
N SER A 264 -8.46 55.37 15.62
CA SER A 264 -7.95 56.59 16.26
C SER A 264 -8.60 56.89 17.62
N ASP A 265 -9.81 56.43 17.88
CA ASP A 265 -10.50 56.53 19.19
C ASP A 265 -9.81 55.71 20.30
N LEU A 266 -9.00 54.71 19.94
CA LEU A 266 -8.26 53.85 20.88
C LEU A 266 -6.84 54.37 21.21
N LYS A 267 -6.48 55.56 20.81
CA LYS A 267 -5.14 56.16 21.01
C LYS A 267 -4.62 56.06 22.44
N TYR A 268 -5.48 56.22 23.44
CA TYR A 268 -5.11 56.09 24.86
C TYR A 268 -4.51 54.72 25.22
N THR A 269 -4.92 53.66 24.54
CA THR A 269 -4.37 52.35 24.74
C THR A 269 -2.88 52.26 24.36
N ILE A 270 -2.52 52.89 23.22
CA ILE A 270 -1.13 52.96 22.77
C ILE A 270 -0.29 53.79 23.72
N GLU A 271 -0.79 54.99 24.08
CA GLU A 271 -0.09 55.88 25.00
C GLU A 271 0.23 55.19 26.34
N LYS A 272 -0.77 54.53 26.94
CA LYS A 272 -0.59 53.77 28.18
C LYS A 272 0.45 52.66 28.06
N LYS A 273 0.46 51.93 26.94
CA LYS A 273 1.45 50.89 26.67
C LYS A 273 2.87 51.43 26.56
N ILE A 274 3.04 52.49 25.78
CA ILE A 274 4.35 53.14 25.58
C ILE A 274 4.87 53.72 26.89
N LYS A 275 3.99 54.37 27.68
CA LYS A 275 4.36 54.91 28.98
C LYS A 275 4.87 53.83 29.92
N ALA A 276 4.18 52.69 30.01
CA ALA A 276 4.59 51.57 30.83
C ALA A 276 5.95 50.97 30.38
N VAL A 277 6.20 50.88 29.06
CA VAL A 277 7.49 50.44 28.51
C VAL A 277 8.60 51.43 28.88
N ASN A 278 8.38 52.74 28.76
CA ASN A 278 9.37 53.77 29.13
C ASN A 278 9.65 53.80 30.63
N GLU A 279 8.64 53.57 31.49
CA GLU A 279 8.83 53.44 32.93
C GLU A 279 9.73 52.26 33.28
N GLU A 280 9.55 51.10 32.63
CA GLU A 280 10.38 49.89 32.85
C GLU A 280 11.80 50.04 32.27
N LEU A 281 11.97 50.76 31.15
CA LEU A 281 13.29 51.07 30.55
C LEU A 281 14.05 52.12 31.34
N GLY A 282 13.35 53.07 32.02
CA GLY A 282 13.93 54.11 32.85
C GLY A 282 14.48 53.59 34.19
N THR A 283 14.22 52.32 34.55
CA THR A 283 14.81 51.69 35.75
C THR A 283 16.20 51.15 35.43
N GLU A 284 17.21 51.71 36.08
CA GLU A 284 18.59 51.22 36.01
C GLU A 284 18.71 49.83 36.62
N ASN A 285 19.38 48.92 35.94
CA ASN A 285 19.85 47.67 36.48
C ASN A 285 21.38 47.65 36.51
N GLU A 286 22.01 46.82 37.37
CA GLU A 286 23.47 46.80 37.61
C GLU A 286 24.33 46.76 36.32
N ASN A 287 23.78 46.28 35.19
CA ASN A 287 24.50 46.05 33.92
C ASN A 287 23.94 46.83 32.72
N ILE A 288 22.79 47.49 32.83
CA ILE A 288 22.10 48.12 31.70
C ILE A 288 21.69 49.55 32.10
N PRO A 289 22.23 50.60 31.44
CA PRO A 289 21.83 51.99 31.70
C PRO A 289 20.37 52.23 31.37
N ALA A 290 19.75 53.20 32.03
CA ALA A 290 18.42 53.66 31.74
C ALA A 290 18.37 54.27 30.32
N VAL A 291 17.35 53.89 29.56
CA VAL A 291 17.04 54.43 28.23
C VAL A 291 15.56 54.72 28.12
N SER A 292 15.18 55.50 27.12
CA SER A 292 13.78 55.78 26.81
C SER A 292 13.49 55.55 25.32
N LEU A 293 12.24 55.57 24.97
CA LEU A 293 11.75 55.47 23.60
C LEU A 293 11.04 56.78 23.20
N SER A 294 11.39 57.29 22.02
CA SER A 294 10.59 58.27 21.29
C SER A 294 9.69 57.52 20.32
N VAL A 295 8.39 57.89 20.31
CA VAL A 295 7.37 57.14 19.56
C VAL A 295 6.48 58.08 18.76
N GLY A 296 6.33 57.78 17.45
CA GLY A 296 5.38 58.41 16.55
C GLY A 296 4.32 57.44 16.06
N VAL A 297 3.08 57.85 16.07
CA VAL A 297 1.93 56.96 15.72
C VAL A 297 1.08 57.63 14.64
N ALA A 298 0.68 56.81 13.65
CA ALA A 298 -0.33 57.19 12.66
C ALA A 298 -1.37 56.04 12.54
N PHE A 299 -2.63 56.41 12.44
CA PHE A 299 -3.73 55.48 12.23
C PHE A 299 -4.12 55.41 10.76
N SER A 300 -4.63 54.24 10.31
CA SER A 300 -5.14 54.05 8.95
C SER A 300 -6.39 54.88 8.69
N ASP A 301 -7.22 55.17 9.72
CA ASP A 301 -8.46 55.95 9.70
C ASP A 301 -8.27 57.47 10.04
N ARG A 302 -7.03 58.00 10.00
CA ARG A 302 -6.72 59.36 10.33
C ARG A 302 -7.42 60.38 9.38
N GLU A 303 -7.94 61.46 9.92
CA GLU A 303 -8.76 62.44 9.18
C GLU A 303 -7.99 63.19 8.08
N ASN A 304 -6.71 63.50 8.30
CA ASN A 304 -5.87 64.23 7.38
C ASN A 304 -4.62 63.46 6.95
N PRO A 305 -4.77 62.44 6.08
CA PRO A 305 -3.63 61.66 5.65
C PRO A 305 -2.63 62.48 4.84
N GLY A 306 -1.34 62.36 5.20
CA GLY A 306 -0.22 62.91 4.44
C GLY A 306 0.13 62.07 3.21
N ALA A 307 1.43 62.00 2.85
CA ALA A 307 1.86 61.26 1.67
C ALA A 307 1.63 59.75 1.79
N ASN A 308 1.89 59.18 2.95
CA ASN A 308 1.58 57.79 3.34
C ASN A 308 1.68 57.69 4.88
N ILE A 309 1.17 56.58 5.40
CA ILE A 309 1.11 56.35 6.85
C ILE A 309 2.49 56.30 7.51
N PHE A 310 3.51 55.78 6.82
CA PHE A 310 4.88 55.73 7.33
C PHE A 310 5.44 57.14 7.54
N LYS A 311 5.33 58.02 6.53
CA LYS A 311 5.79 59.40 6.64
C LYS A 311 5.02 60.21 7.69
N ASP A 312 3.77 59.87 7.90
CA ASP A 312 2.95 60.53 8.90
C ASP A 312 3.35 60.13 10.32
N ALA A 313 3.60 58.83 10.56
CA ALA A 313 4.15 58.35 11.80
C ALA A 313 5.57 58.89 12.06
N ASP A 314 6.42 58.99 11.02
CA ASP A 314 7.77 59.53 11.11
C ASP A 314 7.78 61.00 11.51
N LYS A 315 6.89 61.82 10.93
CA LYS A 315 6.72 63.23 11.38
C LYS A 315 6.34 63.32 12.85
N ALA A 316 5.47 62.47 13.33
CA ALA A 316 5.09 62.44 14.74
C ALA A 316 6.27 62.01 15.62
N LEU A 317 7.06 61.01 15.19
CA LEU A 317 8.28 60.58 15.88
C LEU A 317 9.33 61.70 15.93
N TYR A 318 9.55 62.39 14.80
CA TYR A 318 10.48 63.50 14.73
C TYR A 318 10.07 64.65 15.70
N TYR A 319 8.79 64.95 15.80
CA TYR A 319 8.29 65.88 16.78
C TYR A 319 8.67 65.54 18.21
N VAL A 320 8.55 64.23 18.63
CA VAL A 320 8.96 63.76 19.96
C VAL A 320 10.47 63.96 20.18
N LYS A 321 11.28 63.62 19.19
CA LYS A 321 12.75 63.79 19.27
C LYS A 321 13.20 65.23 19.46
N GLU A 322 12.51 66.18 18.81
CA GLU A 322 12.79 67.64 18.92
C GLU A 322 12.27 68.25 20.21
N ASN A 323 11.27 67.65 20.87
CA ASN A 323 10.59 68.19 22.04
C ASN A 323 10.91 67.47 23.37
N GLY A 324 12.12 66.97 23.49
CA GLY A 324 12.63 66.46 24.76
C GLY A 324 12.70 64.90 24.84
N ARG A 325 12.32 64.17 23.77
CA ARG A 325 12.33 62.67 23.72
C ARG A 325 11.42 62.04 24.76
N ASN A 326 11.58 60.74 25.02
CA ASN A 326 10.84 59.99 26.07
C ASN A 326 9.34 60.24 26.04
N GLY A 327 8.68 59.97 24.91
CA GLY A 327 7.26 60.26 24.76
C GLY A 327 6.61 59.62 23.54
N CYS A 328 5.34 59.90 23.41
CA CYS A 328 4.52 59.40 22.31
C CYS A 328 3.72 60.54 21.68
N LYS A 329 3.71 60.66 20.38
CA LYS A 329 2.92 61.64 19.62
C LYS A 329 2.11 60.95 18.53
N PHE A 330 0.88 61.42 18.39
CA PHE A 330 -0.01 60.96 17.31
C PHE A 330 -0.01 62.00 16.19
N TYR A 331 0.00 61.49 14.95
CA TYR A 331 -0.13 62.31 13.77
C TYR A 331 -1.59 62.76 13.61
N TYR A 332 -1.85 64.07 13.74
CA TYR A 332 -3.16 64.68 13.55
C TYR A 332 -4.34 63.89 14.10
N CYS A 333 -4.33 63.59 15.39
CA CYS A 333 -5.48 63.10 16.15
C CYS A 333 -6.12 64.20 16.93
#